data_80bbcbab8f37be2a6b35631e62d45ae8
#
_entry.id   80bbcbab8f37be2a6b35631e62d45ae8
#
_cell.length_a   1.000
_cell.length_b   1.000
_cell.length_c   1.000
_cell.angle_alpha   90.00
_cell.angle_beta   90.00
_cell.angle_gamma   90.00
#
_symmetry.space_group_name_H-M   'P 1'
#
loop_
_entity.id
_entity.type
_entity.pdbx_description
1 polymer ?
#
loop_
_entity_poly.entity_id
_entity_poly.type
_entity_poly.pdbx_seq_one_letter_code
_entity_poly.pdbx_strand_id
1 'polypeptide(L)'
;MEIMERADLALVVAIQQHGSLVATAEALQMAPSAVTKRLAQLEADLGLLLFQRTTRRVAPTLEGELLCERARLMLAQFDALEQSLQERKSEASGLIRLAATFGFGRIWLGPVLAEFQARHPAIQIQLQLYEQLPDLAAEGFDGAVWLWSPRPQRASEWTARKLASNQRVVVAAPAYVRQHGKPATPAELAQHNCLIARENDRQFDTWHLQAVRGPRRKSGAAAEAPVDQRVRVQGSLSSNSGELVRDWCLQGRGVMLRSLWDVQAQLSAGKLVRLLPQYAMLDADIQWLAPFRPQTPRRVRLLIDCLAEKFRHEPWRLPA
;
A
#
# COMPACT_ATOMS: atom_id res chain seq x y z
N MET A 1 8.23 33.32 -29.70
CA MET A 1 7.26 32.65 -28.82
C MET A 1 8.05 31.71 -28.00
N GLU A 2 8.58 32.18 -26.89
CA GLU A 2 9.34 31.34 -25.94
C GLU A 2 8.36 30.47 -25.18
N ILE A 3 8.44 29.21 -25.43
CA ILE A 3 7.52 28.18 -24.90
C ILE A 3 7.99 27.83 -23.49
N MET A 4 7.04 27.71 -22.57
CA MET A 4 7.13 27.30 -21.16
C MET A 4 8.35 26.44 -20.84
N GLU A 5 9.17 26.82 -19.88
CA GLU A 5 10.38 26.12 -19.44
C GLU A 5 10.12 25.20 -18.26
N ARG A 6 11.07 24.27 -17.98
CA ARG A 6 11.04 23.40 -16.76
C ARG A 6 10.85 24.22 -15.48
N ALA A 7 11.47 25.39 -15.42
CA ALA A 7 11.37 26.27 -14.26
C ALA A 7 9.96 26.87 -14.07
N ASP A 8 9.18 27.05 -15.13
CA ASP A 8 7.79 27.50 -15.05
C ASP A 8 6.87 26.38 -14.55
N LEU A 9 7.12 25.16 -14.98
CA LEU A 9 6.42 23.98 -14.45
C LEU A 9 6.68 23.82 -12.95
N ALA A 10 7.93 23.97 -12.52
CA ALA A 10 8.29 23.90 -11.10
C ALA A 10 7.64 25.04 -10.28
N LEU A 11 7.57 26.24 -10.86
CA LEU A 11 6.94 27.39 -10.24
C LEU A 11 5.45 27.17 -9.97
N VAL A 12 4.67 26.73 -10.96
CA VAL A 12 3.22 26.53 -10.81
C VAL A 12 2.91 25.42 -9.81
N VAL A 13 3.68 24.35 -9.81
CA VAL A 13 3.54 23.26 -8.83
C VAL A 13 3.84 23.75 -7.41
N ALA A 14 4.91 24.50 -7.22
CA ALA A 14 5.27 25.08 -5.93
C ALA A 14 4.22 26.07 -5.42
N ILE A 15 3.67 26.94 -6.28
CA ILE A 15 2.59 27.87 -5.89
C ILE A 15 1.36 27.10 -5.41
N GLN A 16 0.96 26.04 -6.10
CA GLN A 16 -0.17 25.22 -5.68
C GLN A 16 0.09 24.51 -4.34
N GLN A 17 1.30 24.01 -4.12
CA GLN A 17 1.66 23.31 -2.88
C GLN A 17 1.68 24.23 -1.66
N HIS A 18 2.22 25.44 -1.82
CA HIS A 18 2.38 26.37 -0.71
C HIS A 18 1.19 27.33 -0.52
N GLY A 19 0.34 27.50 -1.52
CA GLY A 19 -0.83 28.39 -1.48
C GLY A 19 -0.50 29.86 -1.20
N SER A 20 0.78 30.27 -1.34
CA SER A 20 1.31 31.59 -1.07
C SER A 20 2.53 31.88 -1.92
N LEU A 21 2.56 33.04 -2.61
CA LEU A 21 3.71 33.42 -3.41
C LEU A 21 4.97 33.69 -2.56
N VAL A 22 4.80 34.17 -1.34
CA VAL A 22 5.92 34.39 -0.41
C VAL A 22 6.53 33.07 0.04
N ALA A 23 5.71 32.12 0.49
CA ALA A 23 6.19 30.79 0.87
C ALA A 23 6.80 30.03 -0.32
N THR A 24 6.26 30.22 -1.53
CA THR A 24 6.84 29.68 -2.76
C THR A 24 8.21 30.28 -3.05
N ALA A 25 8.37 31.60 -2.85
CA ALA A 25 9.66 32.27 -3.06
C ALA A 25 10.73 31.74 -2.11
N GLU A 26 10.41 31.53 -0.85
CA GLU A 26 11.28 30.91 0.15
C GLU A 26 11.68 29.49 -0.27
N ALA A 27 10.70 28.67 -0.64
CA ALA A 27 10.93 27.26 -1.03
C ALA A 27 11.79 27.15 -2.29
N LEU A 28 11.65 28.09 -3.26
CA LEU A 28 12.43 28.12 -4.50
C LEU A 28 13.71 28.94 -4.40
N GLN A 29 14.02 29.52 -3.24
CA GLN A 29 15.16 30.43 -3.02
C GLN A 29 15.17 31.60 -4.00
N MET A 30 14.02 32.19 -4.26
CA MET A 30 13.80 33.32 -5.17
C MET A 30 13.32 34.56 -4.42
N ALA A 31 13.50 35.73 -5.01
CA ALA A 31 12.86 36.93 -4.48
C ALA A 31 11.34 36.89 -4.71
N PRO A 32 10.48 37.32 -3.78
CA PRO A 32 9.01 37.30 -3.94
C PRO A 32 8.53 38.07 -5.18
N SER A 33 9.21 39.19 -5.53
CA SER A 33 8.94 39.95 -6.75
C SER A 33 9.24 39.17 -8.04
N ALA A 34 10.27 38.32 -8.02
CA ALA A 34 10.64 37.47 -9.16
C ALA A 34 9.58 36.38 -9.41
N VAL A 35 9.09 35.73 -8.34
CA VAL A 35 7.98 34.75 -8.41
C VAL A 35 6.73 35.38 -8.99
N THR A 36 6.36 36.58 -8.49
CA THR A 36 5.19 37.32 -8.97
C THR A 36 5.32 37.69 -10.44
N LYS A 37 6.50 38.25 -10.85
CA LYS A 37 6.77 38.64 -12.22
C LYS A 37 6.76 37.45 -13.17
N ARG A 38 7.37 36.33 -12.78
CA ARG A 38 7.44 35.14 -13.62
C ARG A 38 6.07 34.47 -13.80
N LEU A 39 5.24 34.44 -12.76
CA LEU A 39 3.86 33.96 -12.87
C LEU A 39 3.05 34.87 -13.83
N ALA A 40 3.11 36.18 -13.66
CA ALA A 40 2.39 37.11 -14.52
C ALA A 40 2.83 37.01 -16.00
N GLN A 41 4.12 36.81 -16.26
CA GLN A 41 4.63 36.56 -17.60
C GLN A 41 4.09 35.27 -18.20
N LEU A 42 4.11 34.18 -17.44
CA LEU A 42 3.59 32.88 -17.88
C LEU A 42 2.08 32.97 -18.21
N GLU A 43 1.29 33.60 -17.35
CA GLU A 43 -0.14 33.85 -17.59
C GLU A 43 -0.39 34.69 -18.85
N ALA A 44 0.44 35.71 -19.07
CA ALA A 44 0.36 36.55 -20.27
C ALA A 44 0.74 35.77 -21.54
N ASP A 45 1.79 34.97 -21.51
CA ASP A 45 2.26 34.16 -22.64
C ASP A 45 1.25 33.08 -23.05
N LEU A 46 0.55 32.53 -22.07
CA LEU A 46 -0.52 31.52 -22.27
C LEU A 46 -1.88 32.16 -22.59
N GLY A 47 -2.06 33.45 -22.29
CA GLY A 47 -3.35 34.13 -22.39
C GLY A 47 -4.41 33.60 -21.41
N LEU A 48 -3.98 32.98 -20.30
CA LEU A 48 -4.83 32.30 -19.33
C LEU A 48 -4.45 32.76 -17.91
N LEU A 49 -5.46 32.92 -17.06
CA LEU A 49 -5.24 33.12 -15.63
C LEU A 49 -5.10 31.71 -14.97
N LEU A 50 -3.96 31.46 -14.36
CA LEU A 50 -3.67 30.19 -13.75
C LEU A 50 -3.98 30.16 -12.25
N PHE A 51 -3.87 31.33 -11.58
CA PHE A 51 -4.13 31.41 -10.13
C PHE A 51 -4.99 32.61 -9.80
N GLN A 52 -5.97 32.43 -8.94
CA GLN A 52 -6.77 33.48 -8.34
C GLN A 52 -6.16 33.92 -7.01
N ARG A 53 -6.04 35.23 -6.83
CA ARG A 53 -5.57 35.79 -5.56
C ARG A 53 -6.77 36.19 -4.72
N THR A 54 -6.91 35.62 -3.57
CA THR A 54 -7.79 36.10 -2.51
C THR A 54 -6.94 36.84 -1.47
N THR A 55 -7.54 37.60 -0.60
CA THR A 55 -6.83 38.33 0.47
C THR A 55 -6.09 37.45 1.46
N ARG A 56 -6.31 36.12 1.40
CA ARG A 56 -5.71 35.15 2.33
C ARG A 56 -4.97 33.97 1.68
N ARG A 57 -5.22 33.66 0.40
CA ARG A 57 -4.61 32.49 -0.29
C ARG A 57 -4.51 32.72 -1.80
N VAL A 58 -3.57 32.01 -2.40
CA VAL A 58 -3.45 31.85 -3.85
C VAL A 58 -3.99 30.44 -4.17
N ALA A 59 -5.05 30.37 -4.96
CA ALA A 59 -5.67 29.11 -5.36
C ALA A 59 -5.62 28.98 -6.90
N PRO A 60 -5.40 27.77 -7.45
CA PRO A 60 -5.42 27.56 -8.89
C PRO A 60 -6.82 27.76 -9.46
N THR A 61 -6.89 28.19 -10.72
CA THR A 61 -8.09 28.12 -11.56
C THR A 61 -8.24 26.70 -12.11
N LEU A 62 -9.31 26.41 -12.87
CA LEU A 62 -9.46 25.14 -13.59
C LEU A 62 -8.29 24.86 -14.54
N GLU A 63 -7.86 25.89 -15.28
CA GLU A 63 -6.69 25.86 -16.17
C GLU A 63 -5.40 25.68 -15.37
N GLY A 64 -5.30 26.32 -14.20
CA GLY A 64 -4.19 26.18 -13.27
C GLY A 64 -4.09 24.79 -12.67
N GLU A 65 -5.21 24.17 -12.29
CA GLU A 65 -5.25 22.78 -11.81
C GLU A 65 -4.76 21.79 -12.87
N LEU A 66 -5.29 21.93 -14.10
CA LEU A 66 -4.87 21.11 -15.24
C LEU A 66 -3.37 21.26 -15.52
N LEU A 67 -2.88 22.51 -15.55
CA LEU A 67 -1.45 22.76 -15.76
C LEU A 67 -0.59 22.17 -14.65
N CYS A 68 -0.97 22.35 -13.39
CA CYS A 68 -0.23 21.79 -12.26
C CYS A 68 -0.19 20.25 -12.27
N GLU A 69 -1.29 19.58 -12.63
CA GLU A 69 -1.34 18.13 -12.80
C GLU A 69 -0.35 17.66 -13.87
N ARG A 70 -0.41 18.29 -15.05
CA ARG A 70 0.49 17.93 -16.16
C ARG A 70 1.95 18.32 -15.88
N ALA A 71 2.18 19.45 -15.23
CA ALA A 71 3.51 19.88 -14.83
C ALA A 71 4.20 18.90 -13.90
N ARG A 72 3.49 18.34 -12.90
CA ARG A 72 4.05 17.30 -12.02
C ARG A 72 4.49 16.07 -12.79
N LEU A 73 3.69 15.61 -13.74
CA LEU A 73 4.03 14.44 -14.58
C LEU A 73 5.26 14.71 -15.43
N MET A 74 5.36 15.90 -16.04
CA MET A 74 6.50 16.29 -16.88
C MET A 74 7.77 16.45 -16.04
N LEU A 75 7.71 17.11 -14.89
CA LEU A 75 8.85 17.23 -13.99
C LEU A 75 9.36 15.87 -13.53
N ALA A 76 8.46 14.95 -13.17
CA ALA A 76 8.84 13.60 -12.81
C ALA A 76 9.54 12.84 -13.98
N GLN A 77 9.12 13.09 -15.23
CA GLN A 77 9.80 12.52 -16.41
C GLN A 77 11.19 13.13 -16.64
N PHE A 78 11.35 14.44 -16.46
CA PHE A 78 12.67 15.10 -16.52
C PHE A 78 13.62 14.53 -15.46
N ASP A 79 13.17 14.42 -14.21
CA ASP A 79 13.96 13.87 -13.11
C ASP A 79 14.36 12.40 -13.40
N ALA A 80 13.43 11.61 -13.94
CA ALA A 80 13.70 10.23 -14.35
C ALA A 80 14.74 10.15 -15.48
N LEU A 81 14.68 11.07 -16.46
CA LEU A 81 15.66 11.13 -17.54
C LEU A 81 17.05 11.50 -17.02
N GLU A 82 17.16 12.57 -16.23
CA GLU A 82 18.44 12.98 -15.61
C GLU A 82 19.05 11.85 -14.79
N GLN A 83 18.23 11.17 -13.97
CA GLN A 83 18.64 10.00 -13.20
C GLN A 83 19.12 8.84 -14.09
N SER A 84 18.39 8.53 -15.17
CA SER A 84 18.75 7.44 -16.08
C SER A 84 20.11 7.68 -16.78
N LEU A 85 20.45 8.94 -17.04
CA LEU A 85 21.73 9.33 -17.61
C LEU A 85 22.85 9.26 -16.58
N GLN A 86 22.59 9.67 -15.34
CA GLN A 86 23.55 9.57 -14.24
C GLN A 86 23.76 8.12 -13.79
N GLU A 87 22.72 7.28 -13.79
CA GLU A 87 22.75 5.86 -13.42
C GLU A 87 23.67 5.01 -14.32
N ARG A 88 24.01 5.47 -15.51
CA ARG A 88 25.01 4.83 -16.39
C ARG A 88 26.46 5.04 -15.91
N LYS A 89 26.69 5.97 -14.98
CA LYS A 89 28.02 6.37 -14.52
C LYS A 89 28.33 6.13 -13.04
N SER A 90 27.32 5.84 -12.19
CA SER A 90 27.52 5.76 -10.73
C SER A 90 26.64 4.70 -10.05
N GLU A 91 26.94 4.39 -8.79
CA GLU A 91 26.10 3.56 -7.92
C GLU A 91 24.68 4.13 -7.76
N ALA A 92 23.70 3.23 -7.60
CA ALA A 92 22.33 3.65 -7.38
C ALA A 92 22.23 4.45 -6.08
N SER A 93 21.69 5.67 -6.15
CA SER A 93 21.61 6.60 -5.01
C SER A 93 20.28 7.37 -5.00
N GLY A 94 20.05 8.09 -3.91
CA GLY A 94 18.90 8.99 -3.73
C GLY A 94 17.78 8.41 -2.87
N LEU A 95 16.69 9.14 -2.73
CA LEU A 95 15.57 8.83 -1.85
C LEU A 95 14.56 7.90 -2.53
N ILE A 96 14.12 6.88 -1.80
CA ILE A 96 12.95 6.04 -2.12
C ILE A 96 11.87 6.34 -1.08
N ARG A 97 10.69 6.76 -1.53
CA ARG A 97 9.52 7.00 -0.68
C ARG A 97 8.53 5.86 -0.85
N LEU A 98 8.23 5.16 0.24
CA LEU A 98 7.40 3.96 0.27
C LEU A 98 6.19 4.12 1.18
N ALA A 99 5.05 3.57 0.76
CA ALA A 99 3.89 3.32 1.61
C ALA A 99 3.74 1.82 1.87
N ALA A 100 3.24 1.45 3.04
CA ALA A 100 2.85 0.08 3.36
C ALA A 100 1.75 0.05 4.42
N THR A 101 1.09 -1.11 4.58
CA THR A 101 0.19 -1.33 5.72
C THR A 101 0.98 -1.45 7.03
N PHE A 102 0.38 -1.02 8.15
CA PHE A 102 1.04 -1.00 9.45
C PHE A 102 1.66 -2.35 9.83
N GLY A 103 0.87 -3.41 9.88
CA GLY A 103 1.33 -4.70 10.34
C GLY A 103 2.43 -5.30 9.47
N PHE A 104 2.22 -5.38 8.16
CA PHE A 104 3.21 -5.93 7.22
C PHE A 104 4.45 -5.04 7.13
N GLY A 105 4.25 -3.72 7.11
CA GLY A 105 5.34 -2.75 7.08
C GLY A 105 6.29 -2.91 8.26
N ARG A 106 5.74 -3.09 9.47
CA ARG A 106 6.54 -3.24 10.69
C ARG A 106 7.21 -4.60 10.81
N ILE A 107 6.47 -5.68 10.54
CA ILE A 107 6.94 -7.05 10.84
C ILE A 107 7.87 -7.58 9.76
N TRP A 108 7.54 -7.34 8.49
CA TRP A 108 8.23 -7.96 7.35
C TRP A 108 9.02 -7.00 6.49
N LEU A 109 8.43 -5.84 6.16
CA LEU A 109 9.08 -4.90 5.24
C LEU A 109 10.24 -4.15 5.92
N GLY A 110 10.02 -3.60 7.12
CA GLY A 110 11.01 -2.80 7.84
C GLY A 110 12.37 -3.50 7.99
N PRO A 111 12.45 -4.76 8.47
CA PRO A 111 13.71 -5.50 8.55
C PRO A 111 14.39 -5.67 7.19
N VAL A 112 13.64 -5.96 6.12
CA VAL A 112 14.21 -6.11 4.76
C VAL A 112 14.73 -4.78 4.23
N LEU A 113 14.04 -3.67 4.50
CA LEU A 113 14.51 -2.33 4.12
C LEU A 113 15.82 -1.96 4.83
N ALA A 114 15.96 -2.31 6.11
CA ALA A 114 17.21 -2.08 6.86
C ALA A 114 18.38 -2.87 6.26
N GLU A 115 18.18 -4.16 5.93
CA GLU A 115 19.18 -4.96 5.26
C GLU A 115 19.54 -4.43 3.85
N PHE A 116 18.55 -3.98 3.10
CA PHE A 116 18.74 -3.39 1.78
C PHE A 116 19.55 -2.10 1.86
N GLN A 117 19.19 -1.19 2.78
CA GLN A 117 19.89 0.08 2.97
C GLN A 117 21.35 -0.13 3.39
N ALA A 118 21.63 -1.10 4.26
CA ALA A 118 23.01 -1.44 4.66
C ALA A 118 23.86 -1.90 3.47
N ARG A 119 23.27 -2.56 2.47
CA ARG A 119 23.95 -2.97 1.22
C ARG A 119 24.06 -1.85 0.18
N HIS A 120 23.23 -0.83 0.30
CA HIS A 120 23.16 0.31 -0.62
C HIS A 120 23.17 1.64 0.15
N PRO A 121 24.31 2.01 0.79
CA PRO A 121 24.37 3.14 1.73
C PRO A 121 24.07 4.49 1.09
N ALA A 122 24.24 4.62 -0.24
CA ALA A 122 23.88 5.83 -0.98
C ALA A 122 22.36 5.98 -1.22
N ILE A 123 21.55 4.96 -0.90
CA ILE A 123 20.09 5.01 -1.01
C ILE A 123 19.50 5.35 0.35
N GLN A 124 18.67 6.38 0.38
CA GLN A 124 17.84 6.74 1.52
C GLN A 124 16.45 6.13 1.34
N ILE A 125 15.83 5.65 2.43
CA ILE A 125 14.49 5.08 2.40
C ILE A 125 13.61 5.80 3.41
N GLN A 126 12.46 6.28 2.95
CA GLN A 126 11.39 6.82 3.78
C GLN A 126 10.19 5.89 3.67
N LEU A 127 9.88 5.15 4.75
CA LEU A 127 8.70 4.30 4.85
C LEU A 127 7.61 5.00 5.64
N GLN A 128 6.42 5.12 5.06
CA GLN A 128 5.23 5.60 5.75
C GLN A 128 4.20 4.47 5.83
N LEU A 129 3.57 4.32 6.97
CA LEU A 129 2.60 3.26 7.23
C LEU A 129 1.18 3.82 7.26
N TYR A 130 0.26 3.13 6.58
CA TYR A 130 -1.11 3.56 6.38
C TYR A 130 -2.11 2.42 6.60
N GLU A 131 -3.32 2.76 7.07
CA GLU A 131 -4.46 1.83 7.09
C GLU A 131 -5.20 1.80 5.75
N GLN A 132 -5.14 2.89 5.00
CA GLN A 132 -5.71 3.02 3.67
C GLN A 132 -4.62 3.36 2.67
N LEU A 133 -4.74 2.83 1.44
CA LEU A 133 -3.78 3.13 0.41
C LEU A 133 -3.84 4.62 0.04
N PRO A 134 -2.75 5.38 0.25
CA PRO A 134 -2.69 6.80 -0.10
C PRO A 134 -2.71 6.99 -1.62
N ASP A 135 -2.93 8.21 -2.08
CA ASP A 135 -2.70 8.57 -3.47
C ASP A 135 -1.20 8.64 -3.73
N LEU A 136 -0.66 7.53 -4.27
CA LEU A 136 0.78 7.39 -4.47
C LEU A 136 1.37 8.46 -5.39
N ALA A 137 0.62 8.88 -6.41
CA ALA A 137 1.06 9.89 -7.37
C ALA A 137 1.04 11.29 -6.75
N ALA A 138 -0.09 11.68 -6.14
CA ALA A 138 -0.26 13.00 -5.54
C ALA A 138 0.68 13.24 -4.35
N GLU A 139 0.96 12.19 -3.55
CA GLU A 139 1.84 12.28 -2.39
C GLU A 139 3.31 12.01 -2.73
N GLY A 140 3.63 11.71 -3.98
CA GLY A 140 5.00 11.55 -4.47
C GLY A 140 5.70 10.29 -3.98
N PHE A 141 4.96 9.19 -3.77
CA PHE A 141 5.54 7.89 -3.47
C PHE A 141 6.14 7.24 -4.73
N ASP A 142 7.24 6.52 -4.55
CA ASP A 142 7.81 5.66 -5.59
C ASP A 142 7.02 4.36 -5.72
N GLY A 143 6.39 3.92 -4.66
CA GLY A 143 5.51 2.75 -4.65
C GLY A 143 5.00 2.41 -3.26
N ALA A 144 4.19 1.37 -3.20
CA ALA A 144 3.65 0.80 -1.97
C ALA A 144 3.77 -0.72 -1.96
N VAL A 145 3.97 -1.30 -0.77
CA VAL A 145 3.80 -2.73 -0.54
C VAL A 145 2.44 -2.95 0.09
N TRP A 146 1.53 -3.56 -0.65
CA TRP A 146 0.13 -3.66 -0.28
C TRP A 146 -0.42 -5.08 -0.36
N LEU A 147 -1.54 -5.34 0.33
CA LEU A 147 -2.07 -6.69 0.59
C LEU A 147 -3.32 -7.03 -0.23
N TRP A 148 -3.54 -6.39 -1.35
CA TRP A 148 -4.67 -6.67 -2.25
C TRP A 148 -4.44 -6.05 -3.62
N SER A 149 -5.19 -6.53 -4.62
CA SER A 149 -5.16 -5.93 -5.96
C SER A 149 -6.05 -4.68 -6.03
N PRO A 150 -5.60 -3.61 -6.68
CA PRO A 150 -6.44 -2.45 -6.92
C PRO A 150 -7.67 -2.85 -7.74
N ARG A 151 -8.78 -2.12 -7.53
CA ARG A 151 -10.00 -2.35 -8.32
C ARG A 151 -9.74 -2.06 -9.80
N PRO A 152 -10.43 -2.76 -10.74
CA PRO A 152 -10.26 -2.57 -12.17
C PRO A 152 -10.38 -1.12 -12.66
N GLN A 153 -11.18 -0.29 -11.98
CA GLN A 153 -11.40 1.12 -12.33
C GLN A 153 -10.18 2.03 -12.16
N ARG A 154 -9.18 1.63 -11.37
CA ARG A 154 -7.90 2.34 -11.19
C ARG A 154 -6.70 1.55 -11.72
N ALA A 155 -6.92 0.38 -12.32
CA ALA A 155 -5.85 -0.49 -12.79
C ALA A 155 -5.02 0.13 -13.93
N SER A 156 -5.58 1.09 -14.68
CA SER A 156 -4.87 1.80 -15.77
C SER A 156 -3.89 2.86 -15.27
N GLU A 157 -4.04 3.33 -14.03
CA GLU A 157 -3.20 4.38 -13.44
C GLU A 157 -2.00 3.83 -12.67
N TRP A 158 -1.99 2.52 -12.43
CA TRP A 158 -1.04 1.87 -11.54
C TRP A 158 -0.39 0.66 -12.19
N THR A 159 0.86 0.43 -11.85
CA THR A 159 1.54 -0.83 -12.14
C THR A 159 1.50 -1.70 -10.88
N ALA A 160 1.16 -2.98 -11.04
CA ALA A 160 1.15 -3.95 -9.96
C ALA A 160 2.10 -5.10 -10.28
N ARG A 161 2.97 -5.47 -9.32
CA ARG A 161 3.81 -6.66 -9.39
C ARG A 161 3.61 -7.50 -8.14
N LYS A 162 3.18 -8.74 -8.31
CA LYS A 162 3.09 -9.69 -7.21
C LYS A 162 4.48 -10.00 -6.65
N LEU A 163 4.65 -9.82 -5.34
CA LEU A 163 5.88 -10.14 -4.61
C LEU A 163 5.79 -11.52 -3.98
N ALA A 164 4.64 -11.87 -3.41
CA ALA A 164 4.41 -13.18 -2.79
C ALA A 164 2.93 -13.53 -2.72
N SER A 165 2.65 -14.83 -2.59
CA SER A 165 1.29 -15.28 -2.24
C SER A 165 1.07 -15.14 -0.74
N ASN A 166 -0.18 -14.87 -0.38
CA ASN A 166 -0.63 -14.87 0.98
C ASN A 166 -2.09 -15.34 1.03
N GLN A 167 -2.46 -15.94 2.12
CA GLN A 167 -3.82 -16.37 2.39
C GLN A 167 -4.28 -15.87 3.75
N ARG A 168 -5.57 -15.60 3.87
CA ARG A 168 -6.21 -15.36 5.16
C ARG A 168 -6.78 -16.66 5.69
N VAL A 169 -6.55 -16.93 6.95
CA VAL A 169 -6.98 -18.14 7.64
C VAL A 169 -7.88 -17.80 8.82
N VAL A 170 -8.82 -18.68 9.10
CA VAL A 170 -9.71 -18.55 10.27
C VAL A 170 -8.98 -19.08 11.49
N VAL A 171 -8.89 -18.27 12.55
CA VAL A 171 -8.17 -18.63 13.77
C VAL A 171 -8.93 -18.20 15.02
N ALA A 172 -8.65 -18.88 16.13
CA ALA A 172 -9.10 -18.50 17.46
C ALA A 172 -8.07 -18.91 18.53
N ALA A 173 -8.16 -18.32 19.72
CA ALA A 173 -7.38 -18.77 20.85
C ALA A 173 -7.89 -20.15 21.36
N PRO A 174 -7.01 -21.03 21.88
CA PRO A 174 -7.43 -22.30 22.48
C PRO A 174 -8.48 -22.14 23.59
N ALA A 175 -8.42 -21.05 24.35
CA ALA A 175 -9.41 -20.75 25.39
C ALA A 175 -10.82 -20.57 24.82
N TYR A 176 -10.94 -19.80 23.73
CA TYR A 176 -12.22 -19.62 23.04
C TYR A 176 -12.77 -20.94 22.53
N VAL A 177 -11.92 -21.76 21.90
CA VAL A 177 -12.31 -23.05 21.35
C VAL A 177 -12.79 -24.04 22.43
N ARG A 178 -12.15 -24.05 23.60
CA ARG A 178 -12.63 -24.88 24.74
C ARG A 178 -14.03 -24.50 25.22
N GLN A 179 -14.35 -23.21 25.16
CA GLN A 179 -15.64 -22.70 25.67
C GLN A 179 -16.78 -22.79 24.64
N HIS A 180 -16.48 -22.56 23.35
CA HIS A 180 -17.49 -22.39 22.30
C HIS A 180 -17.46 -23.48 21.22
N GLY A 181 -16.50 -24.43 21.30
CA GLY A 181 -16.32 -25.42 20.25
C GLY A 181 -15.56 -24.92 19.01
N LYS A 182 -15.44 -25.81 18.02
CA LYS A 182 -14.86 -25.50 16.71
C LYS A 182 -15.96 -25.58 15.65
N PRO A 183 -16.07 -24.58 14.76
CA PRO A 183 -16.95 -24.72 13.60
C PRO A 183 -16.47 -25.88 12.72
N ALA A 184 -17.35 -26.78 12.34
CA ALA A 184 -17.08 -27.87 11.41
C ALA A 184 -17.18 -27.43 9.96
N THR A 185 -18.05 -26.44 9.69
CA THR A 185 -18.31 -25.89 8.38
C THR A 185 -18.17 -24.34 8.40
N PRO A 186 -17.90 -23.70 7.26
CA PRO A 186 -17.90 -22.25 7.17
C PRO A 186 -19.23 -21.59 7.62
N ALA A 187 -20.38 -22.22 7.34
CA ALA A 187 -21.69 -21.70 7.73
C ALA A 187 -21.85 -21.55 9.26
N GLU A 188 -21.23 -22.42 10.03
CA GLU A 188 -21.28 -22.36 11.50
C GLU A 188 -20.55 -21.13 12.09
N LEU A 189 -19.72 -20.45 11.31
CA LEU A 189 -19.11 -19.17 11.73
C LEU A 189 -20.16 -18.10 12.07
N ALA A 190 -21.35 -18.19 11.49
CA ALA A 190 -22.47 -17.29 11.82
C ALA A 190 -22.94 -17.43 13.29
N GLN A 191 -22.62 -18.55 13.95
CA GLN A 191 -22.96 -18.83 15.35
C GLN A 191 -21.82 -18.45 16.33
N HIS A 192 -20.66 -18.06 15.80
CA HIS A 192 -19.51 -17.64 16.60
C HIS A 192 -19.42 -16.10 16.69
N ASN A 193 -18.83 -15.59 17.77
CA ASN A 193 -18.44 -14.20 17.88
C ASN A 193 -17.23 -13.94 16.97
N CYS A 194 -17.45 -13.35 15.79
CA CYS A 194 -16.42 -13.09 14.81
C CYS A 194 -15.88 -11.67 14.97
N LEU A 195 -14.59 -11.54 15.25
CA LEU A 195 -13.90 -10.26 15.39
C LEU A 195 -13.64 -9.68 13.99
N ILE A 196 -14.16 -8.48 13.73
CA ILE A 196 -14.22 -7.94 12.37
C ILE A 196 -13.13 -6.89 12.18
N ALA A 197 -12.24 -7.13 11.20
CA ALA A 197 -11.34 -6.10 10.71
C ALA A 197 -12.11 -5.17 9.74
N ARG A 198 -11.86 -3.86 9.85
CA ARG A 198 -12.33 -2.85 8.88
C ARG A 198 -11.15 -2.50 7.99
N GLU A 199 -11.29 -2.74 6.70
CA GLU A 199 -10.24 -2.46 5.72
C GLU A 199 -10.78 -1.48 4.67
N ASN A 200 -10.03 -0.42 4.38
CA ASN A 200 -10.42 0.60 3.39
C ASN A 200 -11.85 1.15 3.62
N ASP A 201 -12.16 1.54 4.85
CA ASP A 201 -13.46 2.05 5.31
C ASP A 201 -14.65 1.10 5.12
N ARG A 202 -14.38 -0.17 4.84
CA ARG A 202 -15.43 -1.19 4.75
C ARG A 202 -15.32 -2.18 5.90
N GLN A 203 -16.47 -2.51 6.43
CA GLN A 203 -16.58 -3.61 7.37
C GLN A 203 -16.40 -4.92 6.62
N PHE A 204 -15.43 -5.72 7.03
CA PHE A 204 -15.09 -6.99 6.39
C PHE A 204 -15.90 -8.12 7.04
N ASP A 205 -17.24 -8.05 6.91
CA ASP A 205 -18.23 -8.95 7.53
C ASP A 205 -18.67 -10.11 6.64
N THR A 206 -18.19 -10.16 5.40
CA THR A 206 -18.47 -11.25 4.46
C THR A 206 -17.17 -11.94 4.10
N TRP A 207 -16.97 -13.16 4.60
CA TRP A 207 -15.79 -13.95 4.35
C TRP A 207 -16.00 -14.91 3.19
N HIS A 208 -15.20 -14.77 2.14
CA HIS A 208 -15.22 -15.67 0.98
C HIS A 208 -14.17 -16.75 1.18
N LEU A 209 -14.59 -17.87 1.79
CA LEU A 209 -13.74 -18.99 2.11
C LEU A 209 -13.70 -19.97 0.93
N GLN A 210 -12.53 -20.09 0.33
CA GLN A 210 -12.26 -20.96 -0.81
C GLN A 210 -11.63 -22.26 -0.32
N ALA A 211 -11.99 -23.34 -0.99
CA ALA A 211 -11.41 -24.64 -0.73
C ALA A 211 -9.91 -24.64 -1.05
N VAL A 212 -9.07 -24.95 -0.08
CA VAL A 212 -7.63 -25.16 -0.29
C VAL A 212 -7.33 -26.65 -0.20
N ARG A 213 -6.63 -27.20 -1.18
CA ARG A 213 -6.20 -28.60 -1.15
C ARG A 213 -5.21 -28.80 0.01
N GLY A 214 -5.68 -29.41 1.07
CA GLY A 214 -4.81 -29.97 2.10
C GLY A 214 -4.04 -31.19 1.59
N PRO A 215 -2.96 -31.64 2.31
CA PRO A 215 -2.31 -32.91 1.98
C PRO A 215 -3.37 -34.02 1.95
N ARG A 216 -3.39 -34.78 0.88
CA ARG A 216 -4.34 -35.87 0.65
C ARG A 216 -4.30 -36.82 1.83
N ARG A 217 -5.27 -36.76 2.74
CA ARG A 217 -5.51 -37.83 3.68
C ARG A 217 -5.96 -39.07 2.89
N LYS A 218 -5.19 -40.15 2.96
CA LYS A 218 -5.57 -41.48 2.54
C LYS A 218 -6.62 -42.00 3.56
N SER A 219 -7.87 -41.60 3.44
CA SER A 219 -8.96 -42.20 4.16
C SER A 219 -10.12 -42.37 3.19
N GLY A 220 -10.56 -43.61 3.05
CA GLY A 220 -11.54 -44.09 2.08
C GLY A 220 -13.01 -43.80 2.43
N ALA A 221 -13.32 -42.62 2.90
CA ALA A 221 -14.70 -42.11 2.94
C ALA A 221 -14.81 -40.99 1.94
N ALA A 222 -15.78 -41.05 1.03
CA ALA A 222 -16.13 -40.03 0.06
C ALA A 222 -16.69 -38.82 0.81
N ALA A 223 -15.79 -38.01 1.44
CA ALA A 223 -16.16 -36.70 1.90
C ALA A 223 -16.27 -35.82 0.66
N GLU A 224 -17.41 -35.18 0.48
CA GLU A 224 -17.64 -34.20 -0.58
C GLU A 224 -16.49 -33.19 -0.60
N ALA A 225 -15.99 -32.89 -1.81
CA ALA A 225 -14.93 -31.90 -1.98
C ALA A 225 -15.40 -30.56 -1.40
N PRO A 226 -14.57 -29.86 -0.60
CA PRO A 226 -14.96 -28.57 -0.05
C PRO A 226 -15.26 -27.57 -1.18
N VAL A 227 -16.42 -26.90 -1.06
CA VAL A 227 -16.92 -25.93 -2.05
C VAL A 227 -16.71 -24.53 -1.51
N ASP A 228 -16.39 -23.58 -2.39
CA ASP A 228 -16.27 -22.15 -2.04
C ASP A 228 -17.57 -21.63 -1.40
N GLN A 229 -17.42 -20.95 -0.27
CA GLN A 229 -18.55 -20.43 0.49
C GLN A 229 -18.36 -18.96 0.86
N ARG A 230 -19.42 -18.19 0.73
CA ARG A 230 -19.52 -16.83 1.28
C ARG A 230 -20.33 -16.88 2.56
N VAL A 231 -19.72 -16.44 3.65
CA VAL A 231 -20.34 -16.44 4.96
C VAL A 231 -20.39 -15.02 5.48
N ARG A 232 -21.59 -14.56 5.81
CA ARG A 232 -21.76 -13.30 6.54
C ARG A 232 -21.56 -13.60 8.03
N VAL A 233 -20.61 -12.91 8.63
CA VAL A 233 -20.24 -13.07 10.04
C VAL A 233 -20.66 -11.87 10.86
N GLN A 234 -20.85 -12.07 12.15
CA GLN A 234 -21.20 -11.01 13.10
C GLN A 234 -20.34 -11.12 14.35
N GLY A 235 -20.10 -9.99 15.01
CA GLY A 235 -19.36 -9.99 16.25
C GLY A 235 -19.47 -8.69 17.02
N SER A 236 -19.08 -8.74 18.27
CA SER A 236 -19.22 -7.65 19.22
C SER A 236 -18.09 -6.60 19.13
N LEU A 237 -16.98 -6.93 18.47
CA LEU A 237 -15.80 -6.07 18.38
C LEU A 237 -15.35 -5.93 16.93
N SER A 238 -15.07 -4.71 16.52
CA SER A 238 -14.48 -4.39 15.21
C SER A 238 -13.46 -3.27 15.32
N SER A 239 -12.43 -3.30 14.48
CA SER A 239 -11.42 -2.26 14.41
C SER A 239 -10.82 -2.15 13.01
N ASN A 240 -10.31 -0.98 12.63
CA ASN A 240 -9.45 -0.80 11.46
C ASN A 240 -8.00 -1.26 11.74
N SER A 241 -7.61 -1.41 13.00
CA SER A 241 -6.33 -2.00 13.37
C SER A 241 -6.43 -3.53 13.41
N GLY A 242 -5.82 -4.19 12.43
CA GLY A 242 -5.74 -5.65 12.42
C GLY A 242 -4.93 -6.23 13.58
N GLU A 243 -3.98 -5.47 14.12
CA GLU A 243 -3.20 -5.87 15.30
C GLU A 243 -4.09 -5.92 16.54
N LEU A 244 -4.95 -4.92 16.74
CA LEU A 244 -5.91 -4.90 17.84
C LEU A 244 -6.91 -6.06 17.74
N VAL A 245 -7.42 -6.35 16.54
CA VAL A 245 -8.29 -7.52 16.30
C VAL A 245 -7.57 -8.82 16.67
N ARG A 246 -6.28 -8.95 16.32
CA ARG A 246 -5.47 -10.10 16.70
C ARG A 246 -5.30 -10.19 18.23
N ASP A 247 -5.06 -9.09 18.91
CA ASP A 247 -4.89 -9.07 20.36
C ASP A 247 -6.17 -9.49 21.09
N TRP A 248 -7.35 -9.05 20.64
CA TRP A 248 -8.63 -9.54 21.17
C TRP A 248 -8.82 -11.03 20.92
N CYS A 249 -8.42 -11.53 19.76
CA CYS A 249 -8.51 -12.97 19.47
C CYS A 249 -7.59 -13.79 20.40
N LEU A 250 -6.37 -13.33 20.63
CA LEU A 250 -5.43 -13.93 21.58
C LEU A 250 -5.98 -13.98 23.02
N GLN A 251 -6.77 -12.98 23.40
CA GLN A 251 -7.47 -12.94 24.68
C GLN A 251 -8.71 -13.85 24.74
N GLY A 252 -9.01 -14.58 23.67
CA GLY A 252 -10.16 -15.49 23.59
C GLY A 252 -11.50 -14.78 23.40
N ARG A 253 -11.52 -13.57 22.82
CA ARG A 253 -12.76 -12.81 22.63
C ARG A 253 -13.57 -13.24 21.42
N GLY A 254 -13.02 -14.06 20.52
CA GLY A 254 -13.74 -14.53 19.33
C GLY A 254 -12.85 -15.21 18.31
N VAL A 255 -13.47 -15.46 17.16
CA VAL A 255 -12.83 -16.00 15.95
C VAL A 255 -12.45 -14.83 15.04
N MET A 256 -11.32 -14.89 14.34
CA MET A 256 -10.95 -13.89 13.35
C MET A 256 -10.49 -14.53 12.03
N LEU A 257 -10.66 -13.80 10.93
CA LEU A 257 -10.04 -14.08 9.65
C LEU A 257 -8.80 -13.18 9.50
N ARG A 258 -7.61 -13.76 9.39
CA ARG A 258 -6.35 -12.99 9.36
C ARG A 258 -5.36 -13.55 8.36
N SER A 259 -4.54 -12.66 7.80
CA SER A 259 -3.41 -13.02 6.93
C SER A 259 -2.44 -13.94 7.66
N LEU A 260 -1.97 -14.96 6.97
CA LEU A 260 -1.07 -15.96 7.56
C LEU A 260 0.23 -15.34 8.04
N TRP A 261 0.77 -14.35 7.31
CA TRP A 261 1.98 -13.62 7.71
C TRP A 261 1.85 -12.92 9.07
N ASP A 262 0.62 -12.55 9.50
CA ASP A 262 0.37 -11.86 10.77
C ASP A 262 0.21 -12.81 11.95
N VAL A 263 -0.26 -14.04 11.70
CA VAL A 263 -0.60 -15.02 12.76
C VAL A 263 0.30 -16.24 12.81
N GLN A 264 1.24 -16.37 11.87
CA GLN A 264 2.13 -17.53 11.77
C GLN A 264 2.89 -17.80 13.07
N ALA A 265 3.47 -16.77 13.70
CA ALA A 265 4.21 -16.91 14.94
C ALA A 265 3.32 -17.41 16.09
N GLN A 266 2.07 -16.93 16.18
CA GLN A 266 1.12 -17.33 17.20
C GLN A 266 0.57 -18.74 16.96
N LEU A 267 0.40 -19.13 15.70
CA LEU A 267 0.03 -20.49 15.34
C LEU A 267 1.16 -21.48 15.69
N SER A 268 2.40 -21.15 15.34
CA SER A 268 3.57 -21.98 15.68
C SER A 268 3.80 -22.09 17.18
N ALA A 269 3.50 -21.04 17.94
CA ALA A 269 3.60 -21.03 19.41
C ALA A 269 2.37 -21.68 20.11
N GLY A 270 1.36 -22.16 19.37
CA GLY A 270 0.13 -22.72 19.92
C GLY A 270 -0.78 -21.70 20.65
N LYS A 271 -0.50 -20.39 20.52
CA LYS A 271 -1.34 -19.32 21.09
C LYS A 271 -2.62 -19.09 20.31
N LEU A 272 -2.62 -19.45 19.03
CA LEU A 272 -3.78 -19.52 18.16
C LEU A 272 -3.88 -20.93 17.57
N VAL A 273 -5.09 -21.36 17.23
CA VAL A 273 -5.36 -22.57 16.49
C VAL A 273 -6.07 -22.22 15.19
N ARG A 274 -5.70 -22.89 14.11
CA ARG A 274 -6.38 -22.77 12.84
C ARG A 274 -7.70 -23.51 12.89
N LEU A 275 -8.77 -22.81 12.51
CA LEU A 275 -10.09 -23.38 12.32
C LEU A 275 -10.31 -23.59 10.83
N LEU A 276 -11.16 -24.55 10.45
CA LEU A 276 -11.50 -24.83 9.06
C LEU A 276 -10.24 -24.94 8.16
N PRO A 277 -9.27 -25.82 8.49
CA PRO A 277 -7.97 -25.85 7.80
C PRO A 277 -8.05 -26.13 6.30
N GLN A 278 -9.16 -26.72 5.84
CA GLN A 278 -9.46 -26.97 4.43
C GLN A 278 -9.96 -25.72 3.67
N TYR A 279 -10.08 -24.59 4.36
CA TYR A 279 -10.52 -23.33 3.77
C TYR A 279 -9.51 -22.20 4.01
N ALA A 280 -9.46 -21.27 3.07
CA ALA A 280 -8.75 -19.98 3.19
C ALA A 280 -9.42 -18.93 2.30
N MET A 281 -9.11 -17.67 2.53
CA MET A 281 -9.44 -16.59 1.61
C MET A 281 -8.17 -16.16 0.87
N LEU A 282 -8.21 -16.18 -0.46
CA LEU A 282 -7.03 -16.06 -1.34
C LEU A 282 -6.97 -14.68 -2.05
N ASP A 283 -7.36 -13.63 -1.37
CA ASP A 283 -7.50 -12.27 -1.94
C ASP A 283 -6.43 -11.28 -1.47
N ALA A 284 -5.45 -11.72 -0.70
CA ALA A 284 -4.53 -10.85 0.01
C ALA A 284 -3.06 -11.09 -0.35
N ASP A 285 -2.76 -11.32 -1.62
CA ASP A 285 -1.39 -11.41 -2.11
C ASP A 285 -0.60 -10.14 -1.78
N ILE A 286 0.68 -10.31 -1.50
CA ILE A 286 1.60 -9.19 -1.29
C ILE A 286 2.00 -8.64 -2.64
N GLN A 287 1.74 -7.36 -2.87
CA GLN A 287 1.99 -6.70 -4.14
C GLN A 287 2.83 -5.44 -3.96
N TRP A 288 3.68 -5.19 -4.91
CA TRP A 288 4.24 -3.88 -5.18
C TRP A 288 3.25 -3.11 -6.06
N LEU A 289 2.84 -1.95 -5.62
CA LEU A 289 2.00 -1.02 -6.39
C LEU A 289 2.79 0.26 -6.63
N ALA A 290 2.72 0.81 -7.84
CA ALA A 290 3.36 2.08 -8.14
C ALA A 290 2.52 2.89 -9.13
N PRO A 291 2.59 4.22 -9.12
CA PRO A 291 2.06 5.03 -10.20
C PRO A 291 2.69 4.62 -11.53
N PHE A 292 1.91 4.66 -12.60
CA PHE A 292 2.47 4.42 -13.94
C PHE A 292 3.56 5.46 -14.23
N ARG A 293 4.76 5.00 -14.54
CA ARG A 293 5.90 5.84 -14.99
C ARG A 293 6.54 5.19 -16.20
N PRO A 294 6.96 5.97 -17.22
CA PRO A 294 7.64 5.44 -18.41
C PRO A 294 8.90 4.64 -18.08
N GLN A 295 9.60 5.04 -17.01
CA GLN A 295 10.80 4.36 -16.53
C GLN A 295 10.81 4.31 -15.00
N THR A 296 11.13 3.14 -14.45
CA THR A 296 11.33 2.97 -13.02
C THR A 296 12.81 3.25 -12.69
N PRO A 297 13.12 4.16 -11.75
CA PRO A 297 14.51 4.45 -11.34
C PRO A 297 15.24 3.19 -10.88
N ARG A 298 16.56 3.11 -11.14
CA ARG A 298 17.39 1.94 -10.81
C ARG A 298 17.32 1.58 -9.33
N ARG A 299 17.37 2.57 -8.42
CA ARG A 299 17.24 2.36 -6.98
C ARG A 299 15.94 1.65 -6.60
N VAL A 300 14.83 2.00 -7.26
CA VAL A 300 13.52 1.39 -7.02
C VAL A 300 13.47 -0.03 -7.59
N ARG A 301 14.03 -0.28 -8.78
CA ARG A 301 14.14 -1.64 -9.35
C ARG A 301 14.93 -2.58 -8.46
N LEU A 302 16.09 -2.14 -7.97
CA LEU A 302 16.92 -2.91 -7.03
C LEU A 302 16.13 -3.29 -5.76
N LEU A 303 15.35 -2.35 -5.22
CA LEU A 303 14.50 -2.64 -4.07
C LEU A 303 13.41 -3.66 -4.40
N ILE A 304 12.70 -3.48 -5.51
CA ILE A 304 11.63 -4.41 -5.94
C ILE A 304 12.20 -5.83 -6.10
N ASP A 305 13.37 -5.97 -6.71
CA ASP A 305 13.99 -7.28 -6.92
C ASP A 305 14.45 -7.91 -5.60
N CYS A 306 15.00 -7.11 -4.69
CA CYS A 306 15.32 -7.54 -3.32
C CYS A 306 14.07 -8.03 -2.57
N LEU A 307 12.97 -7.28 -2.63
CA LEU A 307 11.71 -7.68 -1.99
C LEU A 307 11.13 -8.96 -2.61
N ALA A 308 11.16 -9.06 -3.94
CA ALA A 308 10.68 -10.25 -4.64
C ALA A 308 11.51 -11.50 -4.29
N GLU A 309 12.83 -11.38 -4.14
CA GLU A 309 13.70 -12.47 -3.72
C GLU A 309 13.43 -12.87 -2.27
N LYS A 310 13.36 -11.91 -1.34
CA LYS A 310 13.13 -12.16 0.09
C LYS A 310 11.77 -12.82 0.36
N PHE A 311 10.75 -12.44 -0.38
CA PHE A 311 9.40 -12.95 -0.17
C PHE A 311 9.03 -14.13 -1.08
N ARG A 312 9.89 -14.54 -2.02
CA ARG A 312 9.66 -15.63 -2.98
C ARG A 312 9.17 -16.92 -2.33
N HIS A 313 9.72 -17.28 -1.18
CA HIS A 313 9.42 -18.52 -0.47
C HIS A 313 8.38 -18.34 0.64
N GLU A 314 7.67 -17.21 0.66
CA GLU A 314 6.61 -16.96 1.64
C GLU A 314 7.08 -17.29 3.07
N PRO A 315 8.01 -16.51 3.68
CA PRO A 315 8.64 -16.86 4.95
C PRO A 315 7.66 -17.05 6.12
N TRP A 316 6.41 -16.66 5.93
CA TRP A 316 5.28 -16.90 6.85
C TRP A 316 4.53 -18.20 6.58
N ARG A 317 4.93 -19.01 5.59
CA ARG A 317 4.29 -20.28 5.29
C ARG A 317 4.53 -21.25 6.44
N LEU A 318 3.44 -21.86 6.93
CA LEU A 318 3.57 -22.89 7.94
C LEU A 318 4.21 -24.14 7.31
N PRO A 319 5.11 -24.84 8.05
CA PRO A 319 5.60 -26.14 7.60
C PRO A 319 4.43 -27.10 7.40
N ALA A 320 4.56 -27.95 6.38
CA ALA A 320 3.53 -28.91 5.99
C ALA A 320 3.29 -29.99 7.06
#